data_7917ab86621c5ff7012839821e847a7b
#
_entry.id   7917ab86621c5ff7012839821e847a7b
#
_cell.length_a   1.000
_cell.length_b   1.000
_cell.length_c   1.000
_cell.angle_alpha   90.00
_cell.angle_beta   90.00
_cell.angle_gamma   90.00
#
_symmetry.space_group_name_H-M   'P 1'
#
loop_
_entity.id
_entity.type
_entity.pdbx_description
1 polymer ?
#
loop_
_entity_poly.entity_id
_entity_poly.type
_entity_poly.pdbx_seq_one_letter_code
_entity_poly.pdbx_strand_id
1 'polypeptide(L)'
;ITQMRVQGGNAYIDQVKDMLAGSCSSKYVSEKYDFKLYSDFSKFEKDMYAKENEVGLSRMLAGYAWPWISKNDQALKDIEIQDVKRMWNHCTEGWVHTAEAIDEVGCIHSIQGYDLNYAFVILGKDIGYDKAAGKIIVRPECYFDKNGKRTANYEELLEYITNVYYVLMTRGIKGTYLYVCDDELREYLSQYMEVEK
;
A
#
# COMPACT_ATOMS: atom_id res chain seq x y z
N ILE A 1 14.39 -10.59 17.27
CA ILE A 1 13.98 -9.21 17.59
C ILE A 1 12.45 -9.18 17.53
N THR A 2 11.81 -8.81 18.62
CA THR A 2 10.35 -8.73 18.72
C THR A 2 9.86 -7.44 18.09
N GLN A 3 8.91 -7.51 17.14
CA GLN A 3 8.25 -6.36 16.56
C GLN A 3 7.24 -5.78 17.57
N MET A 4 7.44 -4.54 18.00
CA MET A 4 6.60 -3.90 19.03
C MET A 4 5.73 -2.75 18.48
N ARG A 5 5.97 -2.27 17.25
CA ARG A 5 5.25 -1.15 16.67
C ARG A 5 3.84 -1.54 16.21
N VAL A 6 3.74 -2.66 15.51
CA VAL A 6 2.51 -3.15 14.92
C VAL A 6 1.84 -4.14 15.87
N GLN A 7 0.57 -3.94 16.20
CA GLN A 7 -0.17 -4.82 17.14
C GLN A 7 -0.30 -6.27 16.65
N GLY A 8 -0.18 -6.51 15.34
CA GLY A 8 -0.10 -7.85 14.75
C GLY A 8 1.18 -8.62 15.08
N GLY A 9 2.21 -7.92 15.59
CA GLY A 9 3.49 -8.52 15.99
C GLY A 9 4.25 -9.20 14.86
N ASN A 10 5.10 -10.15 15.22
CA ASN A 10 5.92 -10.88 14.26
C ASN A 10 5.08 -11.70 13.27
N ALA A 11 3.96 -12.27 13.71
CA ALA A 11 3.09 -13.07 12.84
C ALA A 11 2.57 -12.24 11.65
N TYR A 12 2.18 -10.99 11.87
CA TYR A 12 1.79 -10.09 10.79
C TYR A 12 2.96 -9.74 9.87
N ILE A 13 4.10 -9.40 10.44
CA ILE A 13 5.31 -9.05 9.67
C ILE A 13 5.78 -10.20 8.78
N ASP A 14 5.76 -11.41 9.31
CA ASP A 14 6.13 -12.61 8.54
C ASP A 14 5.13 -12.87 7.42
N GLN A 15 3.83 -12.69 7.67
CA GLN A 15 2.80 -12.79 6.64
C GLN A 15 3.02 -11.76 5.49
N VAL A 16 3.33 -10.51 5.84
CA VAL A 16 3.63 -9.47 4.83
C VAL A 16 4.85 -9.86 3.98
N LYS A 17 5.91 -10.36 4.61
CA LYS A 17 7.11 -10.84 3.88
C LYS A 17 6.77 -11.99 2.93
N ASP A 18 6.01 -12.96 3.41
CA ASP A 18 5.59 -14.11 2.59
C ASP A 18 4.69 -13.68 1.43
N MET A 19 3.78 -12.73 1.64
CA MET A 19 2.95 -12.15 0.58
C MET A 19 3.79 -11.49 -0.51
N LEU A 20 4.75 -10.64 -0.13
CA LEU A 20 5.61 -9.92 -1.07
C LEU A 20 6.68 -10.81 -1.71
N ALA A 21 6.95 -11.97 -1.14
CA ALA A 21 7.82 -13.00 -1.73
C ALA A 21 7.06 -14.02 -2.58
N GLY A 22 5.72 -14.02 -2.55
CA GLY A 22 4.90 -15.04 -3.23
C GLY A 22 5.00 -16.42 -2.60
N SER A 23 5.26 -16.50 -1.30
CA SER A 23 5.55 -17.75 -0.55
C SER A 23 4.56 -18.01 0.59
N CYS A 24 3.35 -17.43 0.53
CA CYS A 24 2.31 -17.68 1.54
C CYS A 24 1.95 -19.16 1.62
N SER A 25 1.80 -19.66 2.84
CA SER A 25 1.41 -21.04 3.13
C SER A 25 0.09 -21.16 3.89
N SER A 26 -0.32 -20.10 4.60
CA SER A 26 -1.53 -20.10 5.42
C SER A 26 -2.20 -18.74 5.43
N LYS A 27 -3.51 -18.75 5.70
CA LYS A 27 -4.31 -17.53 5.85
C LYS A 27 -3.97 -16.83 7.17
N TYR A 28 -3.71 -15.53 7.11
CA TYR A 28 -3.56 -14.70 8.30
C TYR A 28 -4.92 -14.50 8.99
N VAL A 29 -4.96 -14.80 10.27
CA VAL A 29 -6.12 -14.58 11.14
C VAL A 29 -5.63 -13.95 12.45
N SER A 30 -6.25 -12.85 12.87
CA SER A 30 -5.93 -12.18 14.12
C SER A 30 -7.16 -11.48 14.69
N GLU A 31 -7.33 -11.54 16.00
CA GLU A 31 -8.31 -10.75 16.74
C GLU A 31 -7.75 -9.38 17.19
N LYS A 32 -6.43 -9.19 17.06
CA LYS A 32 -5.72 -8.02 17.57
C LYS A 32 -5.28 -7.04 16.49
N TYR A 33 -5.32 -7.46 15.24
CA TYR A 33 -4.84 -6.67 14.10
C TYR A 33 -5.76 -6.82 12.91
N ASP A 34 -6.29 -5.71 12.42
CA ASP A 34 -7.14 -5.70 11.24
C ASP A 34 -6.29 -5.81 9.98
N PHE A 35 -6.55 -6.83 9.15
CA PHE A 35 -5.89 -7.01 7.87
C PHE A 35 -6.87 -7.50 6.83
N LYS A 36 -7.29 -6.62 5.89
CA LYS A 36 -8.36 -6.88 4.94
C LYS A 36 -8.00 -6.45 3.53
N LEU A 37 -8.49 -7.21 2.56
CA LEU A 37 -8.36 -6.94 1.14
C LEU A 37 -9.71 -6.44 0.58
N TYR A 38 -9.64 -5.36 -0.19
CA TYR A 38 -10.80 -4.74 -0.85
C TYR A 38 -10.74 -4.96 -2.36
N SER A 39 -11.90 -5.12 -2.97
CA SER A 39 -12.10 -5.13 -4.43
C SER A 39 -12.87 -3.91 -4.94
N ASP A 40 -13.57 -3.21 -4.05
CA ASP A 40 -14.28 -1.96 -4.32
C ASP A 40 -13.50 -0.78 -3.72
N PHE A 41 -12.99 0.10 -4.59
CA PHE A 41 -12.19 1.24 -4.15
C PHE A 41 -13.04 2.30 -3.43
N SER A 42 -14.30 2.49 -3.82
CA SER A 42 -15.20 3.41 -3.11
C SER A 42 -15.45 2.97 -1.67
N LYS A 43 -15.61 1.66 -1.45
CA LYS A 43 -15.74 1.11 -0.09
C LYS A 43 -14.43 1.26 0.70
N PHE A 44 -13.31 1.00 0.08
CA PHE A 44 -11.98 1.20 0.67
C PHE A 44 -11.78 2.65 1.14
N GLU A 45 -12.14 3.62 0.30
CA GLU A 45 -12.13 5.04 0.62
C GLU A 45 -13.07 5.39 1.78
N LYS A 46 -14.31 4.90 1.72
CA LYS A 46 -15.30 5.13 2.77
C LYS A 46 -14.85 4.62 4.13
N ASP A 47 -14.27 3.42 4.15
CA ASP A 47 -13.79 2.82 5.39
C ASP A 47 -12.55 3.55 5.93
N MET A 48 -11.71 4.13 5.05
CA MET A 48 -10.61 5.00 5.46
C MET A 48 -11.10 6.24 6.21
N TYR A 49 -12.13 6.93 5.68
CA TYR A 49 -12.74 8.07 6.38
C TYR A 49 -13.41 7.66 7.69
N ALA A 50 -14.06 6.49 7.71
CA ALA A 50 -14.66 5.97 8.94
C ALA A 50 -13.62 5.72 10.03
N LYS A 51 -12.47 5.16 9.69
CA LYS A 51 -11.35 4.95 10.62
C LYS A 51 -10.71 6.26 11.08
N GLU A 52 -10.61 7.26 10.20
CA GLU A 52 -10.17 8.59 10.61
C GLU A 52 -11.12 9.22 11.64
N ASN A 53 -12.43 9.13 11.43
CA ASN A 53 -13.43 9.66 12.36
C ASN A 53 -13.45 8.88 13.69
N GLU A 54 -13.18 7.58 13.66
CA GLU A 54 -13.22 6.72 14.85
C GLU A 54 -12.00 6.93 15.75
N VAL A 55 -10.80 6.91 15.18
CA VAL A 55 -9.53 6.88 15.96
C VAL A 55 -8.49 7.88 15.49
N GLY A 56 -8.66 8.52 14.34
CA GLY A 56 -7.65 9.40 13.74
C GLY A 56 -6.46 8.67 13.14
N LEU A 57 -5.60 9.44 12.47
CA LEU A 57 -4.38 8.93 11.81
C LEU A 57 -4.63 7.70 10.92
N SER A 58 -5.66 7.79 10.09
CA SER A 58 -5.96 6.88 8.99
C SER A 58 -5.60 7.57 7.68
N ARG A 59 -4.74 6.97 6.86
CA ARG A 59 -4.24 7.58 5.62
C ARG A 59 -4.15 6.55 4.50
N MET A 60 -4.41 7.01 3.26
CA MET A 60 -4.07 6.24 2.07
C MET A 60 -2.60 6.41 1.72
N LEU A 61 -1.96 5.30 1.38
CA LEU A 61 -0.57 5.23 0.95
C LEU A 61 -0.47 4.41 -0.33
N ALA A 62 0.47 4.76 -1.21
CA ALA A 62 0.75 3.97 -2.40
C ALA A 62 2.23 3.97 -2.77
N GLY A 63 2.64 2.98 -3.57
CA GLY A 63 3.93 2.97 -4.25
C GLY A 63 3.92 3.89 -5.48
N TYR A 64 5.05 3.99 -6.16
CA TYR A 64 5.23 4.90 -7.30
C TYR A 64 4.65 4.36 -8.61
N ALA A 65 3.41 3.88 -8.58
CA ALA A 65 2.74 3.30 -9.74
C ALA A 65 1.95 4.31 -10.60
N TRP A 66 2.03 5.60 -10.29
CA TRP A 66 1.42 6.69 -11.04
C TRP A 66 2.39 7.86 -11.19
N PRO A 67 2.43 8.50 -12.37
CA PRO A 67 3.24 9.71 -12.53
C PRO A 67 2.71 10.84 -11.65
N TRP A 68 3.61 11.65 -11.10
CA TRP A 68 3.23 12.80 -10.29
C TRP A 68 3.00 14.04 -11.19
N ILE A 69 1.81 14.14 -11.75
CA ILE A 69 1.41 15.23 -12.65
C ILE A 69 0.92 16.48 -11.90
N SER A 70 0.34 16.29 -10.71
CA SER A 70 -0.14 17.39 -9.85
C SER A 70 0.99 18.24 -9.25
N LYS A 71 2.24 17.80 -9.34
CA LYS A 71 3.40 18.53 -8.81
C LYS A 71 3.50 19.96 -9.37
N ASN A 72 3.13 20.13 -10.63
CA ASN A 72 3.20 21.43 -11.33
C ASN A 72 1.82 22.08 -11.54
N ASP A 73 0.74 21.33 -11.34
CA ASP A 73 -0.63 21.80 -11.50
C ASP A 73 -1.57 21.05 -10.52
N GLN A 74 -1.89 21.67 -9.42
CA GLN A 74 -2.74 21.09 -8.37
C GLN A 74 -4.19 20.86 -8.79
N ALA A 75 -4.61 21.33 -9.96
CA ALA A 75 -5.93 21.00 -10.52
C ALA A 75 -5.98 19.56 -11.06
N LEU A 76 -4.82 18.97 -11.35
CA LEU A 76 -4.72 17.61 -11.86
C LEU A 76 -4.77 16.57 -10.73
N LYS A 77 -5.22 15.38 -11.08
CA LYS A 77 -5.24 14.23 -10.19
C LYS A 77 -4.30 13.15 -10.74
N ASP A 78 -3.45 12.62 -9.89
CA ASP A 78 -2.39 11.69 -10.25
C ASP A 78 -2.87 10.26 -10.33
N ILE A 79 -3.77 9.88 -9.42
CA ILE A 79 -4.22 8.52 -9.19
C ILE A 79 -5.69 8.44 -9.58
N GLU A 80 -6.00 7.55 -10.50
CA GLU A 80 -7.37 7.21 -10.88
C GLU A 80 -7.56 5.70 -10.76
N ILE A 81 -8.50 5.31 -9.90
CA ILE A 81 -8.86 3.91 -9.66
C ILE A 81 -10.37 3.81 -9.67
N GLN A 82 -10.91 2.98 -10.60
CA GLN A 82 -12.33 2.96 -10.87
C GLN A 82 -12.79 4.41 -11.19
N ASP A 83 -13.77 4.96 -10.51
CA ASP A 83 -14.25 6.32 -10.75
C ASP A 83 -13.71 7.35 -9.73
N VAL A 84 -12.75 6.95 -8.88
CA VAL A 84 -12.18 7.79 -7.84
C VAL A 84 -10.85 8.37 -8.28
N LYS A 85 -10.69 9.69 -8.09
CA LYS A 85 -9.47 10.44 -8.45
C LYS A 85 -8.88 11.09 -7.21
N ARG A 86 -7.56 10.90 -7.01
CA ARG A 86 -6.81 11.47 -5.89
C ARG A 86 -5.49 12.07 -6.33
N MET A 87 -4.99 13.01 -5.54
CA MET A 87 -3.66 13.58 -5.69
C MET A 87 -2.65 12.84 -4.83
N TRP A 88 -1.39 12.85 -5.26
CA TRP A 88 -0.26 12.61 -4.37
C TRP A 88 -0.15 13.70 -3.30
N ASN A 89 0.54 13.39 -2.22
CA ASN A 89 0.85 14.33 -1.15
C ASN A 89 1.43 15.65 -1.68
N HIS A 90 0.85 16.78 -1.30
CA HIS A 90 1.31 18.12 -1.71
C HIS A 90 2.67 18.50 -1.11
N CYS A 91 3.04 17.91 0.02
CA CYS A 91 4.34 18.05 0.67
C CYS A 91 4.80 16.68 1.21
N THR A 92 6.07 16.55 1.51
CA THR A 92 6.62 15.32 2.11
C THR A 92 6.83 15.47 3.60
N GLU A 93 7.32 16.63 4.06
CA GLU A 93 7.57 16.87 5.46
C GLU A 93 6.28 17.20 6.21
N GLY A 94 5.98 16.43 7.26
CA GLY A 94 4.82 16.65 8.11
C GLY A 94 3.46 16.38 7.45
N TRP A 95 3.42 15.85 6.24
CA TRP A 95 2.21 15.60 5.46
C TRP A 95 1.11 14.90 6.26
N VAL A 96 1.46 13.88 7.02
CA VAL A 96 0.52 13.07 7.82
C VAL A 96 -0.43 13.93 8.69
N HIS A 97 0.04 15.08 9.16
CA HIS A 97 -0.70 15.97 10.05
C HIS A 97 -1.37 17.16 9.35
N THR A 98 -1.23 17.29 8.04
CA THR A 98 -1.92 18.34 7.28
C THR A 98 -3.41 18.01 7.13
N ALA A 99 -4.24 19.03 7.00
CA ALA A 99 -5.68 18.84 6.80
C ALA A 99 -5.99 18.14 5.48
N GLU A 100 -5.18 18.38 4.45
CA GLU A 100 -5.33 17.83 3.10
C GLU A 100 -4.97 16.33 3.02
N ALA A 101 -4.16 15.83 3.96
CA ALA A 101 -3.65 14.45 3.94
C ALA A 101 -4.76 13.38 3.89
N ILE A 102 -5.92 13.67 4.45
CA ILE A 102 -7.08 12.75 4.43
C ILE A 102 -7.63 12.55 3.01
N ASP A 103 -7.51 13.55 2.14
CA ASP A 103 -8.00 13.54 0.77
C ASP A 103 -6.91 13.22 -0.26
N GLU A 104 -5.68 13.06 0.18
CA GLU A 104 -4.51 12.76 -0.64
C GLU A 104 -4.02 11.32 -0.43
N VAL A 105 -3.04 10.92 -1.24
CA VAL A 105 -2.33 9.65 -1.11
C VAL A 105 -0.87 9.93 -0.77
N GLY A 106 -0.39 9.38 0.33
CA GLY A 106 1.01 9.50 0.73
C GLY A 106 1.90 8.48 0.04
N CYS A 107 3.18 8.81 -0.08
CA CYS A 107 4.22 7.93 -0.55
C CYS A 107 5.18 7.54 0.59
N ILE A 108 6.17 6.71 0.30
CA ILE A 108 7.16 6.29 1.30
C ILE A 108 7.88 7.48 1.97
N HIS A 109 8.14 8.55 1.24
CA HIS A 109 8.83 9.72 1.78
C HIS A 109 7.95 10.56 2.70
N SER A 110 6.65 10.68 2.41
CA SER A 110 5.72 11.46 3.25
C SER A 110 5.31 10.74 4.53
N ILE A 111 5.50 9.41 4.59
CA ILE A 111 5.21 8.60 5.78
C ILE A 111 6.45 8.22 6.59
N GLN A 112 7.64 8.53 6.10
CA GLN A 112 8.88 8.18 6.78
C GLN A 112 8.96 8.83 8.17
N GLY A 113 9.19 8.01 9.19
CA GLY A 113 9.27 8.46 10.59
C GLY A 113 7.91 8.58 11.31
N TYR A 114 6.80 8.36 10.62
CA TYR A 114 5.45 8.40 11.18
C TYR A 114 4.82 7.02 11.23
N ASP A 115 3.96 6.80 12.23
CA ASP A 115 3.07 5.65 12.34
C ASP A 115 1.63 6.13 12.21
N LEU A 116 0.79 5.28 11.65
CA LEU A 116 -0.65 5.49 11.50
C LEU A 116 -1.41 4.55 12.44
N ASN A 117 -2.61 4.92 12.84
CA ASN A 117 -3.50 3.95 13.47
C ASN A 117 -3.93 2.90 12.44
N TYR A 118 -4.33 3.34 11.24
CA TYR A 118 -4.66 2.47 10.12
C TYR A 118 -3.98 2.95 8.84
N ALA A 119 -3.31 2.03 8.16
CA ALA A 119 -2.73 2.26 6.84
C ALA A 119 -3.63 1.65 5.77
N PHE A 120 -4.08 2.46 4.82
CA PHE A 120 -4.84 2.05 3.66
C PHE A 120 -3.90 2.05 2.46
N VAL A 121 -3.34 0.88 2.13
CA VAL A 121 -2.27 0.74 1.15
C VAL A 121 -2.81 0.30 -0.20
N ILE A 122 -2.48 1.07 -1.22
CA ILE A 122 -2.81 0.78 -2.61
C ILE A 122 -1.58 0.14 -3.28
N LEU A 123 -1.70 -1.13 -3.66
CA LEU A 123 -0.71 -1.80 -4.50
C LEU A 123 -1.07 -1.51 -5.96
N GLY A 124 -0.22 -0.72 -6.62
CA GLY A 124 -0.42 -0.34 -8.02
C GLY A 124 -0.03 -1.43 -9.00
N LYS A 125 -0.11 -1.11 -10.30
CA LYS A 125 0.25 -2.06 -11.38
C LYS A 125 1.74 -2.30 -11.53
N ASP A 126 2.58 -1.57 -10.81
CA ASP A 126 4.03 -1.81 -10.74
C ASP A 126 4.40 -3.16 -10.12
N ILE A 127 3.51 -3.72 -9.29
CA ILE A 127 3.64 -5.06 -8.70
C ILE A 127 2.47 -5.96 -9.14
N GLY A 128 2.74 -7.22 -9.38
CA GLY A 128 1.74 -8.20 -9.79
C GLY A 128 2.13 -9.62 -9.40
N TYR A 129 1.32 -10.57 -9.82
CA TYR A 129 1.56 -11.99 -9.63
C TYR A 129 1.44 -12.74 -10.95
N ASP A 130 2.47 -13.50 -11.30
CA ASP A 130 2.43 -14.42 -12.43
C ASP A 130 1.89 -15.77 -11.94
N LYS A 131 0.62 -16.03 -12.20
CA LYS A 131 -0.07 -17.25 -11.78
C LYS A 131 0.53 -18.51 -12.41
N ALA A 132 1.01 -18.42 -13.65
CA ALA A 132 1.61 -19.56 -14.35
C ALA A 132 3.00 -19.92 -13.76
N ALA A 133 3.79 -18.91 -13.41
CA ALA A 133 5.09 -19.10 -12.79
C ALA A 133 5.02 -19.23 -11.25
N GLY A 134 3.90 -18.86 -10.64
CA GLY A 134 3.71 -18.91 -9.19
C GLY A 134 4.60 -17.95 -8.42
N LYS A 135 4.82 -16.74 -8.94
CA LYS A 135 5.74 -15.77 -8.34
C LYS A 135 5.26 -14.32 -8.45
N ILE A 136 5.75 -13.49 -7.53
CA ILE A 136 5.61 -12.03 -7.60
C ILE A 136 6.44 -11.51 -8.78
N ILE A 137 5.84 -10.57 -9.51
CA ILE A 137 6.50 -9.85 -10.61
C ILE A 137 6.40 -8.36 -10.41
N VAL A 138 7.28 -7.61 -11.05
CA VAL A 138 7.19 -6.15 -11.16
C VAL A 138 7.17 -5.74 -12.63
N ARG A 139 6.54 -4.58 -12.89
CA ARG A 139 6.43 -3.99 -14.23
C ARG A 139 7.16 -2.65 -14.25
N PRO A 140 8.39 -2.62 -14.81
CA PRO A 140 9.18 -1.40 -14.87
C PRO A 140 8.47 -0.23 -15.58
N GLU A 141 7.62 -0.54 -16.57
CA GLU A 141 6.84 0.45 -17.31
C GLU A 141 5.75 1.12 -16.46
N CYS A 142 5.33 0.47 -15.38
CA CYS A 142 4.35 0.98 -14.42
C CYS A 142 4.99 1.60 -13.17
N TYR A 143 6.30 1.77 -13.14
CA TYR A 143 7.03 2.34 -12.02
C TYR A 143 7.60 3.72 -12.40
N PHE A 144 7.22 4.76 -11.67
CA PHE A 144 7.45 6.16 -12.02
C PHE A 144 8.46 6.90 -11.14
N ASP A 145 9.12 6.23 -10.19
CA ASP A 145 10.28 6.82 -9.53
C ASP A 145 11.49 6.80 -10.45
N LYS A 146 11.81 7.97 -10.99
CA LYS A 146 12.94 8.13 -11.93
C LYS A 146 14.29 7.81 -11.30
N ASN A 147 14.45 8.07 -10.01
CA ASN A 147 15.73 7.85 -9.32
C ASN A 147 15.98 6.36 -9.06
N GLY A 148 14.97 5.62 -8.62
CA GLY A 148 15.07 4.19 -8.41
C GLY A 148 15.15 3.36 -9.69
N LYS A 149 14.57 3.86 -10.80
CA LYS A 149 14.52 3.16 -12.09
C LYS A 149 15.81 3.29 -12.92
N ARG A 150 16.58 4.35 -12.71
CA ARG A 150 17.64 4.81 -13.63
C ARG A 150 18.81 3.83 -13.78
N THR A 151 19.09 3.02 -12.77
CA THR A 151 20.26 2.13 -12.72
C THR A 151 19.94 0.69 -12.35
N ALA A 152 18.68 0.40 -11.97
CA ALA A 152 18.28 -0.91 -11.48
C ALA A 152 18.04 -1.91 -12.61
N ASN A 153 18.60 -3.12 -12.49
CA ASN A 153 18.16 -4.27 -13.27
C ASN A 153 16.82 -4.79 -12.73
N TYR A 154 16.24 -5.81 -13.37
CA TYR A 154 14.95 -6.37 -12.96
C TYR A 154 14.93 -6.87 -11.51
N GLU A 155 15.96 -7.60 -11.09
CA GLU A 155 16.04 -8.18 -9.74
C GLU A 155 16.16 -7.10 -8.67
N GLU A 156 16.97 -6.08 -8.92
CA GLU A 156 17.09 -4.91 -8.03
C GLU A 156 15.78 -4.14 -7.97
N LEU A 157 15.08 -3.98 -9.09
CA LEU A 157 13.78 -3.30 -9.12
C LEU A 157 12.69 -4.09 -8.38
N LEU A 158 12.70 -5.42 -8.51
CA LEU A 158 11.82 -6.31 -7.77
C LEU A 158 12.03 -6.14 -6.25
N GLU A 159 13.27 -6.19 -5.80
CA GLU A 159 13.63 -5.98 -4.39
C GLU A 159 13.21 -4.58 -3.93
N TYR A 160 13.48 -3.56 -4.72
CA TYR A 160 13.17 -2.17 -4.39
C TYR A 160 11.65 -1.94 -4.25
N ILE A 161 10.86 -2.37 -5.22
CA ILE A 161 9.39 -2.21 -5.20
C ILE A 161 8.77 -3.00 -4.04
N THR A 162 9.20 -4.25 -3.82
CA THR A 162 8.69 -5.06 -2.70
C THR A 162 9.05 -4.44 -1.35
N ASN A 163 10.24 -3.85 -1.20
CA ASN A 163 10.63 -3.13 0.01
C ASN A 163 9.79 -1.87 0.24
N VAL A 164 9.44 -1.12 -0.81
CA VAL A 164 8.53 0.03 -0.68
C VAL A 164 7.19 -0.42 -0.11
N TYR A 165 6.58 -1.45 -0.68
CA TYR A 165 5.29 -1.97 -0.18
C TYR A 165 5.41 -2.58 1.22
N TYR A 166 6.50 -3.25 1.53
CA TYR A 166 6.77 -3.73 2.89
C TYR A 166 6.76 -2.57 3.91
N VAL A 167 7.44 -1.48 3.60
CA VAL A 167 7.45 -0.30 4.47
C VAL A 167 6.05 0.28 4.64
N LEU A 168 5.30 0.45 3.55
CA LEU A 168 3.93 0.98 3.60
C LEU A 168 3.00 0.07 4.42
N MET A 169 3.07 -1.24 4.22
CA MET A 169 2.23 -2.23 4.90
C MET A 169 2.58 -2.40 6.38
N THR A 170 3.69 -1.85 6.84
CA THR A 170 4.12 -1.91 8.25
C THR A 170 3.96 -0.58 9.00
N ARG A 171 3.19 0.37 8.44
CA ARG A 171 2.94 1.68 9.06
C ARG A 171 1.71 1.71 9.97
N GLY A 172 0.74 0.82 9.79
CA GLY A 172 -0.47 0.77 10.61
C GLY A 172 -0.23 0.07 11.94
N ILE A 173 -0.48 0.76 13.04
CA ILE A 173 -0.36 0.18 14.40
C ILE A 173 -1.49 -0.84 14.65
N LYS A 174 -2.73 -0.47 14.35
CA LYS A 174 -3.94 -1.26 14.64
C LYS A 174 -4.41 -2.12 13.47
N GLY A 175 -4.09 -1.71 12.25
CA GLY A 175 -4.50 -2.44 11.06
C GLY A 175 -3.94 -1.86 9.77
N THR A 176 -3.99 -2.71 8.75
CA THR A 176 -3.65 -2.40 7.36
C THR A 176 -4.74 -2.94 6.46
N TYR A 177 -5.27 -2.09 5.60
CA TYR A 177 -6.23 -2.46 4.58
C TYR A 177 -5.60 -2.30 3.21
N LEU A 178 -5.83 -3.27 2.32
CA LEU A 178 -5.23 -3.31 0.99
C LEU A 178 -6.28 -3.14 -0.09
N TYR A 179 -5.93 -2.34 -1.10
CA TYR A 179 -6.52 -2.39 -2.42
C TYR A 179 -5.42 -2.76 -3.43
N VAL A 180 -5.67 -3.73 -4.29
CA VAL A 180 -4.67 -4.28 -5.22
C VAL A 180 -5.17 -4.08 -6.65
N CYS A 181 -4.41 -3.35 -7.46
CA CYS A 181 -4.78 -3.03 -8.85
C CYS A 181 -4.61 -4.21 -9.82
N ASP A 182 -3.66 -5.12 -9.54
CA ASP A 182 -3.41 -6.31 -10.36
C ASP A 182 -4.38 -7.43 -9.99
N ASP A 183 -5.11 -7.96 -10.97
CA ASP A 183 -6.16 -8.96 -10.74
C ASP A 183 -5.59 -10.30 -10.24
N GLU A 184 -4.47 -10.77 -10.82
CA GLU A 184 -3.84 -12.03 -10.40
C GLU A 184 -3.23 -11.92 -9.01
N LEU A 185 -2.61 -10.78 -8.69
CA LEU A 185 -2.11 -10.52 -7.34
C LEU A 185 -3.25 -10.45 -6.32
N ARG A 186 -4.35 -9.80 -6.65
CA ARG A 186 -5.54 -9.75 -5.79
C ARG A 186 -6.10 -11.14 -5.54
N GLU A 187 -6.25 -11.96 -6.59
CA GLU A 187 -6.69 -13.36 -6.46
C GLU A 187 -5.75 -14.17 -5.57
N TYR A 188 -4.43 -14.03 -5.78
CA TYR A 188 -3.43 -14.69 -4.94
C TYR A 188 -3.55 -14.29 -3.47
N LEU A 189 -3.57 -12.99 -3.16
CA LEU A 189 -3.64 -12.50 -1.77
C LEU A 189 -4.97 -12.85 -1.10
N SER A 190 -6.07 -12.92 -1.84
CA SER A 190 -7.40 -13.28 -1.31
C SER A 190 -7.46 -14.65 -0.63
N GLN A 191 -6.53 -15.52 -0.93
CA GLN A 191 -6.43 -16.86 -0.33
C GLN A 191 -5.79 -16.82 1.06
N TYR A 192 -5.07 -15.75 1.38
CA TYR A 192 -4.20 -15.66 2.56
C TYR A 192 -4.55 -14.54 3.52
N MET A 193 -5.64 -13.84 3.27
CA MET A 193 -6.15 -12.78 4.14
C MET A 193 -7.68 -12.66 4.06
N GLU A 194 -8.26 -11.94 5.01
CA GLU A 194 -9.69 -11.62 4.99
C GLU A 194 -10.02 -10.70 3.81
N VAL A 195 -11.13 -10.98 3.13
CA VAL A 195 -11.64 -10.18 2.02
C VAL A 195 -12.89 -9.44 2.48
N GLU A 196 -12.89 -8.12 2.32
CA GLU A 196 -14.07 -7.28 2.53
C GLU A 196 -15.04 -7.45 1.36
N LYS A 197 -16.33 -7.68 1.70
CA LYS A 197 -17.41 -7.93 0.73
C LYS A 197 -18.21 -6.66 0.43
#